data_a8bff0369b53c4fbeb937a2eb1ffff42
#
_entry.id   a8bff0369b53c4fbeb937a2eb1ffff42
#
_cell.length_a   1.000
_cell.length_b   1.000
_cell.length_c   1.000
_cell.angle_alpha   90.00
_cell.angle_beta   90.00
_cell.angle_gamma   90.00
#
_symmetry.space_group_name_H-M   'P 1'
#
loop_
_entity.id
_entity.type
_entity.pdbx_description
1 polymer ?
#
loop_
_entity_poly.entity_id
_entity_poly.type
_entity_poly.pdbx_seq_one_letter_code
_entity_poly.pdbx_strand_id
1 'polypeptide(L)'
;MKKFLLLLFASALFASAAELRTIKDMDGAEVKIPAKVERIAALWHSNNQILLALGGADKIVATTDNISKNAWFLKIYPRLAQIPVLLKNNDVNLEELMSRNPDVVIVSTALAGENLAKQGFTVLKASFSDYEQMRRSIRMCGDMLGGDAPQRAKDLISNLDKNIALVSGRTANLSPDKRPRVLHIVGGSDLLKIDGKGTLIDSWIELAGGTNAITATKGPMKTITAEEIIASNPQIIIVGGDHNEDAVEKIKSSPIYSGTDAVKNGRVYGNPRGVFNWDRYGADTVLQILWAAKTIQPELFADIDIKAETKAFYKKFMNYELSDAEFGYILKGLNPEGK
;
A
#
# COMPACT_ATOMS: atom_id res chain seq x y z
N MET A 1 23.28 28.95 -71.00
CA MET A 1 22.60 27.82 -70.48
C MET A 1 23.21 27.50 -69.10
N LYS A 2 22.56 27.98 -68.00
CA LYS A 2 23.00 27.71 -66.63
C LYS A 2 22.26 26.47 -66.11
N LYS A 3 23.01 25.40 -65.80
CA LYS A 3 22.47 24.20 -65.15
C LYS A 3 22.33 24.45 -63.66
N PHE A 4 21.11 24.48 -63.13
CA PHE A 4 20.83 24.48 -61.71
C PHE A 4 20.89 23.04 -61.19
N LEU A 5 21.80 22.77 -60.28
CA LEU A 5 21.97 21.50 -59.60
C LEU A 5 21.14 21.59 -58.29
N LEU A 6 19.98 20.89 -58.24
CA LEU A 6 19.15 20.74 -57.05
C LEU A 6 19.79 19.67 -56.16
N LEU A 7 20.39 20.06 -55.04
CA LEU A 7 20.78 19.13 -53.98
C LEU A 7 19.57 18.87 -53.10
N LEU A 8 19.00 17.66 -53.22
CA LEU A 8 18.03 17.13 -52.25
C LEU A 8 18.80 16.72 -51.00
N PHE A 9 18.63 17.48 -49.89
CA PHE A 9 19.01 17.04 -48.56
C PHE A 9 17.93 16.07 -48.05
N ALA A 10 18.19 14.78 -48.13
CA ALA A 10 17.41 13.76 -47.43
C ALA A 10 17.86 13.77 -45.96
N SER A 11 17.12 14.46 -45.09
CA SER A 11 17.24 14.33 -43.64
C SER A 11 16.68 12.98 -43.24
N ALA A 12 17.54 11.98 -43.09
CA ALA A 12 17.22 10.73 -42.46
C ALA A 12 16.94 11.01 -40.96
N LEU A 13 15.65 11.03 -40.59
CA LEU A 13 15.22 10.91 -39.19
C LEU A 13 15.64 9.51 -38.71
N PHE A 14 16.81 9.42 -38.09
CA PHE A 14 17.12 8.27 -37.25
C PHE A 14 16.17 8.31 -36.05
N ALA A 15 15.08 7.58 -36.13
CA ALA A 15 14.35 7.19 -34.94
C ALA A 15 15.31 6.31 -34.13
N SER A 16 15.97 6.92 -33.13
CA SER A 16 16.75 6.17 -32.15
C SER A 16 15.81 5.16 -31.52
N ALA A 17 16.01 3.87 -31.83
CA ALA A 17 15.33 2.83 -31.10
C ALA A 17 15.59 3.06 -29.61
N ALA A 18 14.53 3.25 -28.82
CA ALA A 18 14.69 3.50 -27.38
C ALA A 18 15.50 2.36 -26.79
N GLU A 19 16.62 2.69 -26.13
CA GLU A 19 17.41 1.71 -25.42
C GLU A 19 16.53 0.99 -24.40
N LEU A 20 16.55 -0.34 -24.42
CA LEU A 20 15.75 -1.18 -23.53
C LEU A 20 16.63 -1.78 -22.44
N ARG A 21 16.07 -1.92 -21.26
CA ARG A 21 16.64 -2.69 -20.15
C ARG A 21 15.63 -3.69 -19.59
N THR A 22 16.11 -4.71 -18.91
CA THR A 22 15.27 -5.77 -18.38
C THR A 22 15.04 -5.56 -16.89
N ILE A 23 13.78 -5.72 -16.45
CA ILE A 23 13.39 -5.77 -15.04
C ILE A 23 12.67 -7.10 -14.80
N LYS A 24 12.96 -7.72 -13.66
CA LYS A 24 12.23 -8.89 -13.18
C LYS A 24 11.06 -8.43 -12.31
N ASP A 25 9.84 -8.78 -12.72
CA ASP A 25 8.62 -8.45 -11.96
C ASP A 25 8.40 -9.37 -10.74
N MET A 26 7.31 -9.17 -10.01
CA MET A 26 7.05 -9.92 -8.78
C MET A 26 6.67 -11.39 -9.03
N ASP A 27 6.16 -11.73 -10.22
CA ASP A 27 5.93 -13.11 -10.64
C ASP A 27 7.20 -13.78 -11.19
N GLY A 28 8.30 -13.02 -11.29
CA GLY A 28 9.58 -13.50 -11.78
C GLY A 28 9.76 -13.41 -13.30
N ALA A 29 8.83 -12.78 -14.01
CA ALA A 29 8.93 -12.55 -15.45
C ALA A 29 9.98 -11.47 -15.75
N GLU A 30 10.78 -11.70 -16.79
CA GLU A 30 11.71 -10.71 -17.32
C GLU A 30 10.99 -9.82 -18.31
N VAL A 31 10.84 -8.55 -17.96
CA VAL A 31 10.11 -7.55 -18.74
C VAL A 31 11.09 -6.52 -19.31
N LYS A 32 11.05 -6.32 -20.62
CA LYS A 32 11.82 -5.25 -21.29
C LYS A 32 11.10 -3.93 -21.14
N ILE A 33 11.75 -2.93 -20.57
CA ILE A 33 11.23 -1.57 -20.39
C ILE A 33 12.18 -0.57 -21.04
N PRO A 34 11.74 0.67 -21.38
CA PRO A 34 12.66 1.71 -21.80
C PRO A 34 13.77 1.99 -20.77
N ALA A 35 14.96 2.32 -21.22
CA ALA A 35 16.06 2.70 -20.32
C ALA A 35 15.64 3.84 -19.39
N LYS A 36 14.85 4.79 -19.89
CA LYS A 36 14.24 5.88 -19.14
C LYS A 36 12.71 5.73 -19.15
N VAL A 37 12.11 5.51 -18.00
CA VAL A 37 10.65 5.45 -17.81
C VAL A 37 10.16 6.83 -17.40
N GLU A 38 9.23 7.41 -18.16
CA GLU A 38 8.67 8.75 -17.95
C GLU A 38 7.15 8.72 -17.77
N ARG A 39 6.47 7.65 -18.21
CA ARG A 39 5.01 7.56 -18.26
C ARG A 39 4.55 6.24 -17.66
N ILE A 40 3.96 6.31 -16.48
CA ILE A 40 3.55 5.13 -15.71
C ILE A 40 2.03 5.11 -15.55
N ALA A 41 1.38 4.05 -16.01
CA ALA A 41 0.00 3.77 -15.62
C ALA A 41 0.00 2.94 -14.33
N ALA A 42 -0.30 3.58 -13.21
CA ALA A 42 -0.27 2.96 -11.89
C ALA A 42 -1.64 2.36 -11.54
N LEU A 43 -1.97 1.21 -12.13
CA LEU A 43 -3.27 0.55 -12.03
C LEU A 43 -3.39 -0.41 -10.82
N TRP A 44 -2.41 -0.42 -9.93
CA TRP A 44 -2.56 -0.96 -8.59
C TRP A 44 -2.52 0.18 -7.57
N HIS A 45 -3.63 0.38 -6.84
CA HIS A 45 -3.79 1.52 -5.95
C HIS A 45 -2.64 1.68 -4.94
N SER A 46 -2.16 0.59 -4.33
CA SER A 46 -1.04 0.60 -3.38
C SER A 46 0.27 1.15 -3.98
N ASN A 47 0.53 0.84 -5.26
CA ASN A 47 1.76 1.28 -5.93
C ASN A 47 1.83 2.79 -6.14
N ASN A 48 0.67 3.47 -6.25
CA ASN A 48 0.68 4.94 -6.36
C ASN A 48 1.41 5.59 -5.17
N GLN A 49 1.18 5.07 -3.95
CA GLN A 49 1.89 5.57 -2.78
C GLN A 49 3.38 5.17 -2.76
N ILE A 50 3.73 3.96 -3.19
CA ILE A 50 5.13 3.55 -3.32
C ILE A 50 5.84 4.46 -4.32
N LEU A 51 5.24 4.74 -5.49
CA LEU A 51 5.80 5.67 -6.49
C LEU A 51 5.98 7.08 -5.90
N LEU A 52 5.01 7.57 -5.12
CA LEU A 52 5.13 8.85 -4.41
C LEU A 52 6.32 8.83 -3.45
N ALA A 53 6.44 7.81 -2.61
CA ALA A 53 7.52 7.65 -1.64
C ALA A 53 8.90 7.58 -2.30
N LEU A 54 8.98 7.01 -3.50
CA LEU A 54 10.21 6.89 -4.29
C LEU A 54 10.52 8.13 -5.15
N GLY A 55 9.67 9.17 -5.13
CA GLY A 55 9.85 10.38 -5.92
C GLY A 55 9.43 10.25 -7.39
N GLY A 56 8.64 9.23 -7.73
CA GLY A 56 8.18 8.96 -9.09
C GLY A 56 6.75 9.41 -9.40
N ALA A 57 6.08 10.12 -8.49
CA ALA A 57 4.68 10.50 -8.67
C ALA A 57 4.44 11.35 -9.93
N ASP A 58 5.38 12.21 -10.33
CA ASP A 58 5.27 13.06 -11.51
C ASP A 58 5.21 12.27 -12.83
N LYS A 59 5.64 11.01 -12.81
CA LYS A 59 5.58 10.10 -13.96
C LYS A 59 4.25 9.37 -14.10
N ILE A 60 3.35 9.49 -13.12
CA ILE A 60 2.03 8.83 -13.17
C ILE A 60 1.16 9.53 -14.19
N VAL A 61 0.71 8.80 -15.21
CA VAL A 61 -0.19 9.29 -16.28
C VAL A 61 -1.58 8.66 -16.22
N ALA A 62 -1.77 7.65 -15.38
CA ALA A 62 -3.08 7.01 -15.12
C ALA A 62 -3.09 6.42 -13.71
N THR A 63 -4.25 6.48 -13.04
CA THR A 63 -4.43 5.99 -11.68
C THR A 63 -5.73 5.20 -11.52
N THR A 64 -6.06 4.82 -10.30
CA THR A 64 -7.26 4.08 -9.91
C THR A 64 -8.28 4.99 -9.23
N ASP A 65 -9.56 4.57 -9.22
CA ASP A 65 -10.63 5.33 -8.58
C ASP A 65 -10.43 5.48 -7.05
N ASN A 66 -9.85 4.50 -6.38
CA ASN A 66 -9.55 4.56 -4.96
C ASN A 66 -8.53 5.68 -4.64
N ILE A 67 -7.51 5.81 -5.47
CA ILE A 67 -6.46 6.81 -5.26
C ILE A 67 -6.94 8.21 -5.60
N SER A 68 -7.69 8.37 -6.69
CA SER A 68 -8.20 9.68 -7.13
C SER A 68 -9.15 10.35 -6.11
N LYS A 69 -9.75 9.55 -5.23
CA LYS A 69 -10.65 10.02 -4.16
C LYS A 69 -9.96 10.16 -2.80
N ASN A 70 -8.69 9.77 -2.69
CA ASN A 70 -7.98 9.80 -1.42
C ASN A 70 -7.58 11.25 -1.07
N ALA A 71 -8.25 11.83 -0.09
CA ALA A 71 -8.06 13.23 0.31
C ALA A 71 -6.64 13.52 0.80
N TRP A 72 -5.99 12.59 1.52
CA TRP A 72 -4.60 12.73 1.94
C TRP A 72 -3.63 12.72 0.76
N PHE A 73 -3.86 11.83 -0.22
CA PHE A 73 -3.04 11.81 -1.42
C PHE A 73 -3.17 13.11 -2.22
N LEU A 74 -4.41 13.59 -2.40
CA LEU A 74 -4.70 14.86 -3.08
C LEU A 74 -4.06 16.06 -2.37
N LYS A 75 -4.03 16.06 -1.03
CA LYS A 75 -3.39 17.12 -0.24
C LYS A 75 -1.88 17.13 -0.41
N ILE A 76 -1.25 15.97 -0.35
CA ILE A 76 0.21 15.83 -0.42
C ILE A 76 0.71 15.95 -1.86
N TYR A 77 -0.07 15.47 -2.82
CA TYR A 77 0.25 15.51 -4.25
C TYR A 77 -0.94 16.04 -5.07
N PRO A 78 -1.17 17.36 -5.09
CA PRO A 78 -2.36 17.97 -5.73
C PRO A 78 -2.47 17.68 -7.24
N ARG A 79 -1.35 17.43 -7.94
CA ARG A 79 -1.37 17.04 -9.36
C ARG A 79 -2.18 15.77 -9.63
N LEU A 80 -2.40 14.92 -8.62
CA LEU A 80 -3.25 13.73 -8.75
C LEU A 80 -4.64 14.05 -9.29
N ALA A 81 -5.21 15.22 -8.94
CA ALA A 81 -6.53 15.65 -9.43
C ALA A 81 -6.60 15.77 -10.96
N GLN A 82 -5.47 15.89 -11.66
CA GLN A 82 -5.38 16.01 -13.11
C GLN A 82 -5.07 14.67 -13.79
N ILE A 83 -4.80 13.62 -13.02
CA ILE A 83 -4.45 12.29 -13.55
C ILE A 83 -5.76 11.50 -13.78
N PRO A 84 -5.99 10.99 -15.00
CA PRO A 84 -7.21 10.24 -15.31
C PRO A 84 -7.29 8.94 -14.55
N VAL A 85 -8.52 8.58 -14.18
CA VAL A 85 -8.87 7.31 -13.55
C VAL A 85 -9.14 6.29 -14.64
N LEU A 86 -8.20 5.37 -14.87
CA LEU A 86 -8.32 4.36 -15.91
C LEU A 86 -8.66 2.96 -15.41
N LEU A 87 -8.57 2.72 -14.09
CA LEU A 87 -9.07 1.51 -13.44
C LEU A 87 -10.21 1.86 -12.49
N LYS A 88 -11.41 1.35 -12.78
CA LYS A 88 -12.60 1.52 -11.95
C LYS A 88 -13.35 0.19 -11.85
N ASN A 89 -13.67 -0.25 -10.64
CA ASN A 89 -14.38 -1.53 -10.40
C ASN A 89 -13.74 -2.74 -11.13
N ASN A 90 -12.42 -2.81 -11.19
CA ASN A 90 -11.61 -3.79 -11.92
C ASN A 90 -11.68 -3.71 -13.47
N ASP A 91 -12.38 -2.72 -14.04
CA ASP A 91 -12.40 -2.49 -15.48
C ASP A 91 -11.37 -1.41 -15.86
N VAL A 92 -10.60 -1.70 -16.92
CA VAL A 92 -9.60 -0.77 -17.46
C VAL A 92 -10.14 -0.11 -18.72
N ASN A 93 -10.11 1.21 -18.78
CA ASN A 93 -10.39 1.96 -19.99
C ASN A 93 -9.20 1.85 -20.95
N LEU A 94 -9.26 0.83 -21.84
CA LEU A 94 -8.16 0.51 -22.76
C LEU A 94 -7.91 1.61 -23.80
N GLU A 95 -8.95 2.24 -24.33
CA GLU A 95 -8.82 3.29 -25.35
C GLU A 95 -8.05 4.50 -24.77
N GLU A 96 -8.46 4.95 -23.60
CA GLU A 96 -7.77 6.06 -22.96
C GLU A 96 -6.38 5.65 -22.48
N LEU A 97 -6.17 4.41 -22.02
CA LEU A 97 -4.84 3.90 -21.64
C LEU A 97 -3.88 3.94 -22.86
N MET A 98 -4.35 3.52 -24.03
CA MET A 98 -3.57 3.62 -25.27
C MET A 98 -3.25 5.08 -25.61
N SER A 99 -4.20 6.00 -25.48
CA SER A 99 -3.98 7.43 -25.75
C SER A 99 -2.95 8.06 -24.79
N ARG A 100 -2.83 7.53 -23.56
CA ARG A 100 -1.81 7.98 -22.59
C ARG A 100 -0.42 7.47 -22.92
N ASN A 101 -0.29 6.50 -23.81
CA ASN A 101 0.98 5.92 -24.25
C ASN A 101 1.97 5.68 -23.06
N PRO A 102 1.61 4.84 -22.07
CA PRO A 102 2.49 4.59 -20.94
C PRO A 102 3.70 3.75 -21.36
N ASP A 103 4.86 4.08 -20.81
CA ASP A 103 6.07 3.26 -20.95
C ASP A 103 5.92 1.93 -20.20
N VAL A 104 5.21 1.97 -19.06
CA VAL A 104 4.97 0.83 -18.18
C VAL A 104 3.57 0.92 -17.55
N VAL A 105 2.91 -0.21 -17.48
CA VAL A 105 1.65 -0.39 -16.73
C VAL A 105 1.90 -1.27 -15.51
N ILE A 106 1.61 -0.77 -14.32
CA ILE A 106 1.78 -1.52 -13.06
C ILE A 106 0.43 -2.07 -12.61
N VAL A 107 0.38 -3.38 -12.36
CA VAL A 107 -0.84 -4.10 -11.95
C VAL A 107 -0.61 -4.97 -10.72
N SER A 108 -1.72 -5.37 -10.06
CA SER A 108 -1.68 -6.26 -8.89
C SER A 108 -1.90 -7.74 -9.23
N THR A 109 -2.66 -8.05 -10.28
CA THR A 109 -3.08 -9.41 -10.57
C THR A 109 -2.49 -9.95 -11.88
N ALA A 110 -2.19 -11.26 -11.93
CA ALA A 110 -1.69 -11.92 -13.12
C ALA A 110 -2.69 -11.81 -14.28
N LEU A 111 -3.98 -12.03 -14.04
CA LEU A 111 -5.01 -12.00 -15.08
C LEU A 111 -5.12 -10.63 -15.76
N ALA A 112 -5.15 -9.54 -14.98
CA ALA A 112 -5.19 -8.19 -15.55
C ALA A 112 -3.90 -7.90 -16.34
N GLY A 113 -2.74 -8.30 -15.82
CA GLY A 113 -1.45 -8.13 -16.48
C GLY A 113 -1.38 -8.86 -17.83
N GLU A 114 -1.82 -10.10 -17.90
CA GLU A 114 -1.81 -10.87 -19.14
C GLU A 114 -2.72 -10.26 -20.23
N ASN A 115 -3.91 -9.79 -19.87
CA ASN A 115 -4.81 -9.13 -20.81
C ASN A 115 -4.19 -7.85 -21.38
N LEU A 116 -3.58 -7.01 -20.55
CA LEU A 116 -2.90 -5.79 -20.98
C LEU A 116 -1.67 -6.08 -21.85
N ALA A 117 -0.89 -7.10 -21.50
CA ALA A 117 0.26 -7.53 -22.29
C ALA A 117 -0.15 -8.01 -23.70
N LYS A 118 -1.28 -8.72 -23.82
CA LYS A 118 -1.84 -9.13 -25.13
C LYS A 118 -2.28 -7.94 -26.00
N GLN A 119 -2.59 -6.80 -25.37
CA GLN A 119 -2.90 -5.54 -26.07
C GLN A 119 -1.63 -4.71 -26.39
N GLY A 120 -0.44 -5.25 -26.14
CA GLY A 120 0.83 -4.62 -26.48
C GLY A 120 1.42 -3.70 -25.40
N PHE A 121 0.83 -3.64 -24.21
CA PHE A 121 1.40 -2.87 -23.12
C PHE A 121 2.57 -3.58 -22.44
N THR A 122 3.57 -2.80 -22.01
CA THR A 122 4.64 -3.27 -21.15
C THR A 122 4.13 -3.32 -19.71
N VAL A 123 3.92 -4.52 -19.17
CA VAL A 123 3.27 -4.71 -17.87
C VAL A 123 4.27 -5.21 -16.82
N LEU A 124 4.26 -4.58 -15.65
CA LEU A 124 4.96 -5.04 -14.45
C LEU A 124 3.93 -5.42 -13.37
N LYS A 125 4.03 -6.65 -12.89
CA LYS A 125 3.25 -7.12 -11.74
C LYS A 125 4.00 -6.76 -10.46
N ALA A 126 3.31 -6.07 -9.54
CA ALA A 126 3.93 -5.48 -8.35
C ALA A 126 3.39 -6.03 -7.03
N SER A 127 2.43 -6.97 -7.05
CA SER A 127 1.76 -7.50 -5.86
C SER A 127 2.73 -8.19 -4.89
N PHE A 128 2.42 -8.09 -3.61
CA PHE A 128 3.12 -8.78 -2.54
C PHE A 128 2.15 -9.15 -1.42
N SER A 129 2.49 -10.15 -0.61
CA SER A 129 1.66 -10.66 0.49
C SER A 129 2.40 -10.72 1.82
N ASP A 130 3.70 -10.48 1.82
CA ASP A 130 4.56 -10.47 2.99
C ASP A 130 5.67 -9.40 2.89
N TYR A 131 6.43 -9.21 3.95
CA TYR A 131 7.48 -8.19 3.99
C TYR A 131 8.68 -8.47 3.10
N GLU A 132 9.01 -9.73 2.82
CA GLU A 132 10.09 -10.05 1.90
C GLU A 132 9.71 -9.69 0.46
N GLN A 133 8.50 -10.04 0.06
CA GLN A 133 7.95 -9.64 -1.22
C GLN A 133 7.79 -8.12 -1.32
N MET A 134 7.39 -7.44 -0.24
CA MET A 134 7.32 -5.97 -0.18
C MET A 134 8.67 -5.32 -0.48
N ARG A 135 9.76 -5.81 0.13
CA ARG A 135 11.12 -5.32 -0.17
C ARG A 135 11.47 -5.49 -1.64
N ARG A 136 11.13 -6.63 -2.23
CA ARG A 136 11.36 -6.91 -3.65
C ARG A 136 10.55 -5.96 -4.53
N SER A 137 9.27 -5.72 -4.23
CA SER A 137 8.40 -4.81 -4.99
C SER A 137 8.89 -3.36 -4.90
N ILE A 138 9.30 -2.89 -3.72
CA ILE A 138 9.87 -1.54 -3.54
C ILE A 138 11.17 -1.40 -4.35
N ARG A 139 12.05 -2.40 -4.30
CA ARG A 139 13.31 -2.40 -5.08
C ARG A 139 13.04 -2.38 -6.58
N MET A 140 12.13 -3.23 -7.06
CA MET A 140 11.70 -3.26 -8.46
C MET A 140 11.18 -1.89 -8.93
N CYS A 141 10.34 -1.23 -8.12
CA CYS A 141 9.84 0.12 -8.44
C CYS A 141 10.96 1.17 -8.46
N GLY A 142 11.91 1.10 -7.53
CA GLY A 142 13.08 1.97 -7.53
C GLY A 142 13.93 1.79 -8.78
N ASP A 143 14.23 0.54 -9.12
CA ASP A 143 15.00 0.20 -10.31
C ASP A 143 14.24 0.63 -11.59
N MET A 144 12.93 0.44 -11.66
CA MET A 144 12.09 0.89 -12.78
C MET A 144 12.15 2.40 -12.98
N LEU A 145 12.05 3.17 -11.91
CA LEU A 145 12.08 4.64 -11.95
C LEU A 145 13.44 5.19 -12.35
N GLY A 146 14.53 4.56 -11.91
CA GLY A 146 15.88 5.04 -12.12
C GLY A 146 16.21 6.35 -11.37
N GLY A 147 17.30 7.02 -11.75
CA GLY A 147 17.74 8.24 -11.07
C GLY A 147 18.00 8.02 -9.58
N ASP A 148 17.40 8.85 -8.71
CA ASP A 148 17.53 8.75 -7.25
C ASP A 148 16.61 7.71 -6.61
N ALA A 149 15.64 7.17 -7.35
CA ALA A 149 14.64 6.26 -6.82
C ALA A 149 15.22 4.95 -6.25
N PRO A 150 16.29 4.34 -6.81
CA PRO A 150 16.93 3.17 -6.18
C PRO A 150 17.49 3.48 -4.78
N GLN A 151 18.02 4.67 -4.54
CA GLN A 151 18.50 5.06 -3.20
C GLN A 151 17.32 5.30 -2.25
N ARG A 152 16.27 5.97 -2.71
CA ARG A 152 15.04 6.13 -1.92
C ARG A 152 14.39 4.79 -1.57
N ALA A 153 14.43 3.82 -2.49
CA ALA A 153 13.96 2.45 -2.25
C ALA A 153 14.78 1.75 -1.15
N LYS A 154 16.11 1.87 -1.18
CA LYS A 154 16.98 1.37 -0.10
C LYS A 154 16.66 2.00 1.25
N ASP A 155 16.42 3.31 1.27
CA ASP A 155 16.09 4.06 2.48
C ASP A 155 14.72 3.61 3.05
N LEU A 156 13.72 3.41 2.21
CA LEU A 156 12.39 2.92 2.63
C LEU A 156 12.47 1.50 3.17
N ILE A 157 13.22 0.62 2.49
CA ILE A 157 13.47 -0.75 2.95
C ILE A 157 14.24 -0.75 4.28
N SER A 158 15.26 0.09 4.43
CA SER A 158 16.02 0.22 5.68
C SER A 158 15.13 0.68 6.85
N ASN A 159 14.17 1.58 6.59
CA ASN A 159 13.21 2.00 7.60
C ASN A 159 12.25 0.86 7.99
N LEU A 160 11.77 0.09 7.00
CA LEU A 160 10.98 -1.13 7.22
C LEU A 160 11.75 -2.13 8.09
N ASP A 161 13.01 -2.41 7.74
CA ASP A 161 13.85 -3.40 8.42
C ASP A 161 14.19 -2.99 9.86
N LYS A 162 14.45 -1.70 10.07
CA LYS A 162 14.64 -1.12 11.42
C LYS A 162 13.43 -1.40 12.30
N ASN A 163 12.22 -1.14 11.78
CA ASN A 163 10.99 -1.32 12.55
C ASN A 163 10.70 -2.81 12.80
N ILE A 164 10.91 -3.68 11.79
CA ILE A 164 10.78 -5.13 11.96
C ILE A 164 11.77 -5.64 13.02
N ALA A 165 13.03 -5.25 12.95
CA ALA A 165 14.06 -5.68 13.91
C ALA A 165 13.74 -5.21 15.33
N LEU A 166 13.31 -3.94 15.49
CA LEU A 166 12.91 -3.39 16.79
C LEU A 166 11.76 -4.19 17.41
N VAL A 167 10.72 -4.43 16.63
CA VAL A 167 9.52 -5.11 17.13
C VAL A 167 9.80 -6.59 17.38
N SER A 168 10.40 -7.31 16.43
CA SER A 168 10.72 -8.72 16.58
C SER A 168 11.68 -8.98 17.75
N GLY A 169 12.66 -8.09 17.98
CA GLY A 169 13.59 -8.20 19.10
C GLY A 169 12.90 -8.18 20.47
N ARG A 170 11.74 -7.54 20.59
CA ARG A 170 10.96 -7.49 21.84
C ARG A 170 9.87 -8.58 21.93
N THR A 171 9.38 -9.09 20.80
CA THR A 171 8.24 -10.02 20.76
C THR A 171 8.61 -11.48 20.49
N ALA A 172 9.83 -11.75 19.96
CA ALA A 172 10.24 -13.09 19.53
C ALA A 172 10.13 -14.14 20.65
N ASN A 173 10.46 -13.76 21.88
CA ASN A 173 10.48 -14.64 23.03
C ASN A 173 9.19 -14.65 23.86
N LEU A 174 8.12 -14.03 23.36
CA LEU A 174 6.80 -14.08 24.02
C LEU A 174 6.26 -15.49 23.96
N SER A 175 5.91 -16.04 25.13
CA SER A 175 5.21 -17.31 25.23
C SER A 175 3.79 -17.21 24.60
N PRO A 176 3.18 -18.33 24.18
CA PRO A 176 1.87 -18.31 23.54
C PRO A 176 0.76 -17.62 24.36
N ASP A 177 0.76 -17.78 25.69
CA ASP A 177 -0.17 -17.17 26.63
C ASP A 177 -0.04 -15.63 26.71
N LYS A 178 1.12 -15.08 26.33
CA LYS A 178 1.39 -13.63 26.25
C LYS A 178 1.03 -13.02 24.89
N ARG A 179 0.56 -13.82 23.94
CA ARG A 179 0.17 -13.36 22.60
C ARG A 179 -1.35 -13.26 22.50
N PRO A 180 -1.93 -12.05 22.61
CA PRO A 180 -3.37 -11.89 22.52
C PRO A 180 -3.90 -12.27 21.13
N ARG A 181 -5.13 -12.82 21.11
CA ARG A 181 -5.86 -13.09 19.87
C ARG A 181 -6.37 -11.78 19.27
N VAL A 182 -5.93 -11.45 18.08
CA VAL A 182 -6.25 -10.22 17.35
C VAL A 182 -7.14 -10.55 16.16
N LEU A 183 -8.32 -9.96 16.10
CA LEU A 183 -9.20 -9.99 14.94
C LEU A 183 -9.01 -8.71 14.14
N HIS A 184 -8.67 -8.85 12.85
CA HIS A 184 -8.65 -7.73 11.92
C HIS A 184 -9.93 -7.75 11.06
N ILE A 185 -10.69 -6.66 11.09
CA ILE A 185 -11.86 -6.42 10.26
C ILE A 185 -11.48 -5.47 9.11
N VAL A 186 -11.87 -5.82 7.89
CA VAL A 186 -11.46 -5.09 6.66
C VAL A 186 -11.92 -3.65 6.66
N GLY A 187 -13.11 -3.37 7.21
CA GLY A 187 -13.70 -2.03 7.29
C GLY A 187 -15.14 -2.04 7.81
N GLY A 188 -15.66 -0.85 8.08
CA GLY A 188 -16.96 -0.66 8.73
C GLY A 188 -18.21 -0.95 7.89
N SER A 189 -18.05 -1.22 6.58
CA SER A 189 -19.17 -1.55 5.69
C SER A 189 -19.67 -2.99 5.84
N ASP A 190 -18.78 -3.92 6.21
CA ASP A 190 -19.07 -5.32 6.43
C ASP A 190 -18.22 -5.84 7.59
N LEU A 191 -18.83 -5.93 8.77
CA LEU A 191 -18.15 -6.34 10.00
C LEU A 191 -17.81 -7.84 10.04
N LEU A 192 -18.34 -8.66 9.13
CA LEU A 192 -18.00 -10.09 9.00
C LEU A 192 -16.84 -10.32 8.03
N LYS A 193 -16.33 -9.27 7.38
CA LYS A 193 -15.24 -9.37 6.42
C LYS A 193 -13.89 -9.17 7.10
N ILE A 194 -13.07 -10.21 7.09
CA ILE A 194 -11.81 -10.28 7.84
C ILE A 194 -10.60 -10.59 6.94
N ASP A 195 -9.41 -10.41 7.48
CA ASP A 195 -8.18 -10.91 6.88
C ASP A 195 -7.66 -12.12 7.68
N GLY A 196 -7.58 -13.27 6.99
CA GLY A 196 -7.15 -14.53 7.57
C GLY A 196 -5.65 -14.77 7.51
N LYS A 197 -5.25 -16.02 7.74
CA LYS A 197 -3.85 -16.47 7.75
C LYS A 197 -3.16 -16.29 6.39
N GLY A 198 -1.84 -16.07 6.42
CA GLY A 198 -1.00 -15.96 5.23
C GLY A 198 -1.19 -14.65 4.46
N THR A 199 -1.56 -13.59 5.14
CA THR A 199 -1.67 -12.23 4.60
C THR A 199 -0.63 -11.31 5.22
N LEU A 200 -0.41 -10.13 4.63
CA LEU A 200 0.42 -9.09 5.26
C LEU A 200 -0.13 -8.69 6.64
N ILE A 201 -1.46 -8.72 6.78
CA ILE A 201 -2.14 -8.42 8.04
C ILE A 201 -1.79 -9.47 9.09
N ASP A 202 -1.86 -10.74 8.74
CA ASP A 202 -1.42 -11.84 9.61
C ASP A 202 0.04 -11.67 10.03
N SER A 203 0.90 -11.28 9.07
CA SER A 203 2.33 -11.06 9.32
C SER A 203 2.60 -9.95 10.34
N TRP A 204 1.91 -8.78 10.25
CA TRP A 204 2.14 -7.72 11.24
C TRP A 204 1.48 -8.01 12.59
N ILE A 205 0.36 -8.76 12.63
CA ILE A 205 -0.22 -9.23 13.90
C ILE A 205 0.79 -10.10 14.65
N GLU A 206 1.37 -11.09 13.97
CA GLU A 206 2.34 -12.00 14.58
C GLU A 206 3.64 -11.29 14.97
N LEU A 207 4.14 -10.43 14.09
CA LEU A 207 5.33 -9.60 14.36
C LEU A 207 5.12 -8.73 15.61
N ALA A 208 3.96 -8.10 15.74
CA ALA A 208 3.60 -7.25 16.87
C ALA A 208 3.34 -8.02 18.18
N GLY A 209 3.54 -9.33 18.21
CA GLY A 209 3.37 -10.17 19.40
C GLY A 209 1.94 -10.58 19.66
N GLY A 210 1.07 -10.53 18.66
CA GLY A 210 -0.30 -11.10 18.69
C GLY A 210 -0.37 -12.48 18.04
N THR A 211 -1.59 -12.98 17.92
CA THR A 211 -1.95 -14.17 17.15
C THR A 211 -3.26 -13.86 16.40
N ASN A 212 -3.36 -14.20 15.12
CA ASN A 212 -4.60 -13.99 14.39
C ASN A 212 -5.72 -14.83 15.02
N ALA A 213 -6.83 -14.19 15.40
CA ALA A 213 -7.96 -14.86 16.06
C ALA A 213 -8.65 -15.89 15.16
N ILE A 214 -8.61 -15.68 13.82
CA ILE A 214 -9.21 -16.59 12.83
C ILE A 214 -8.09 -17.38 12.15
N THR A 215 -7.87 -18.61 12.61
CA THR A 215 -6.77 -19.46 12.13
C THR A 215 -7.17 -20.40 11.00
N ALA A 216 -8.47 -20.75 10.88
CA ALA A 216 -8.99 -21.67 9.88
C ALA A 216 -9.13 -21.03 8.49
N THR A 217 -9.39 -19.73 8.42
CA THR A 217 -9.59 -19.00 7.17
C THR A 217 -8.25 -18.44 6.65
N LYS A 218 -7.98 -18.65 5.36
CA LYS A 218 -6.77 -18.16 4.68
C LYS A 218 -7.08 -17.07 3.66
N GLY A 219 -6.16 -16.14 3.50
CA GLY A 219 -6.22 -15.08 2.49
C GLY A 219 -6.94 -13.81 2.96
N PRO A 220 -6.86 -12.74 2.16
CA PRO A 220 -7.44 -11.44 2.48
C PRO A 220 -8.93 -11.37 2.20
N MET A 221 -9.62 -10.47 2.90
CA MET A 221 -10.99 -10.04 2.61
C MET A 221 -12.01 -11.20 2.54
N LYS A 222 -11.95 -12.12 3.48
CA LYS A 222 -12.86 -13.26 3.58
C LYS A 222 -14.04 -12.95 4.48
N THR A 223 -15.24 -13.31 4.04
CA THR A 223 -16.44 -13.25 4.90
C THR A 223 -16.52 -14.52 5.74
N ILE A 224 -16.72 -14.34 7.04
CA ILE A 224 -16.91 -15.40 8.02
C ILE A 224 -18.27 -15.25 8.70
N THR A 225 -18.66 -16.22 9.53
CA THR A 225 -19.92 -16.20 10.25
C THR A 225 -19.79 -15.49 11.61
N ALA A 226 -20.94 -15.08 12.17
CA ALA A 226 -20.99 -14.55 13.53
C ALA A 226 -20.53 -15.57 14.57
N GLU A 227 -20.87 -16.85 14.36
CA GLU A 227 -20.48 -17.95 15.23
C GLU A 227 -18.96 -18.15 15.26
N GLU A 228 -18.28 -18.01 14.11
CA GLU A 228 -16.80 -18.07 14.04
C GLU A 228 -16.17 -16.92 14.83
N ILE A 229 -16.73 -15.72 14.77
CA ILE A 229 -16.27 -14.57 15.56
C ILE A 229 -16.42 -14.85 17.05
N ILE A 230 -17.62 -15.28 17.47
CA ILE A 230 -17.92 -15.59 18.88
C ILE A 230 -16.99 -16.69 19.38
N ALA A 231 -16.83 -17.76 18.61
CA ALA A 231 -15.97 -18.89 18.98
C ALA A 231 -14.48 -18.51 19.08
N SER A 232 -14.01 -17.58 18.22
CA SER A 232 -12.62 -17.11 18.26
C SER A 232 -12.31 -16.26 19.48
N ASN A 233 -13.34 -15.66 20.09
CA ASN A 233 -13.27 -14.75 21.23
C ASN A 233 -12.03 -13.82 21.19
N PRO A 234 -11.95 -12.88 20.24
CA PRO A 234 -10.79 -12.01 20.11
C PRO A 234 -10.60 -11.17 21.37
N GLN A 235 -9.34 -10.98 21.77
CA GLN A 235 -8.93 -10.13 22.88
C GLN A 235 -8.64 -8.71 22.43
N ILE A 236 -8.39 -8.53 21.12
CA ILE A 236 -8.21 -7.25 20.47
C ILE A 236 -8.95 -7.29 19.12
N ILE A 237 -9.63 -6.20 18.79
CA ILE A 237 -10.21 -5.99 17.46
C ILE A 237 -9.58 -4.74 16.85
N ILE A 238 -9.08 -4.87 15.63
CA ILE A 238 -8.57 -3.75 14.83
C ILE A 238 -9.40 -3.68 13.56
N VAL A 239 -9.99 -2.50 13.27
CA VAL A 239 -10.82 -2.30 12.09
C VAL A 239 -10.15 -1.31 11.15
N GLY A 240 -9.94 -1.73 9.90
CA GLY A 240 -9.38 -0.93 8.83
C GLY A 240 -10.42 -0.07 8.11
N GLY A 241 -10.00 0.55 7.01
CA GLY A 241 -10.87 1.33 6.13
C GLY A 241 -11.06 2.78 6.54
N ASP A 242 -12.03 3.42 5.88
CA ASP A 242 -12.39 4.81 6.09
C ASP A 242 -13.38 4.92 7.26
N HIS A 243 -13.37 6.06 7.96
CA HIS A 243 -14.30 6.31 9.08
C HIS A 243 -14.33 5.16 10.09
N ASN A 244 -13.14 4.68 10.46
CA ASN A 244 -12.99 3.52 11.33
C ASN A 244 -13.51 3.77 12.76
N GLU A 245 -13.63 5.02 13.22
CA GLU A 245 -14.27 5.35 14.51
C GLU A 245 -15.74 4.93 14.53
N ASP A 246 -16.50 5.19 13.45
CA ASP A 246 -17.90 4.73 13.34
C ASP A 246 -18.00 3.20 13.37
N ALA A 247 -17.04 2.51 12.73
CA ALA A 247 -16.98 1.06 12.76
C ALA A 247 -16.66 0.53 14.16
N VAL A 248 -15.78 1.19 14.90
CA VAL A 248 -15.47 0.87 16.30
C VAL A 248 -16.73 0.96 17.17
N GLU A 249 -17.53 2.02 17.03
CA GLU A 249 -18.77 2.17 17.79
C GLU A 249 -19.83 1.12 17.39
N LYS A 250 -19.93 0.80 16.10
CA LYS A 250 -20.81 -0.31 15.63
C LYS A 250 -20.39 -1.66 16.22
N ILE A 251 -19.10 -1.95 16.31
CA ILE A 251 -18.57 -3.17 16.91
C ILE A 251 -18.94 -3.23 18.40
N LYS A 252 -18.70 -2.15 19.15
CA LYS A 252 -19.00 -2.08 20.59
C LYS A 252 -20.48 -2.31 20.90
N SER A 253 -21.38 -1.83 20.04
CA SER A 253 -22.82 -1.96 20.18
C SER A 253 -23.42 -3.23 19.55
N SER A 254 -22.63 -4.00 18.79
CA SER A 254 -23.13 -5.17 18.07
C SER A 254 -23.32 -6.38 18.98
N PRO A 255 -24.47 -7.07 18.91
CA PRO A 255 -24.69 -8.32 19.65
C PRO A 255 -23.66 -9.42 19.35
N ILE A 256 -23.11 -9.44 18.13
CA ILE A 256 -22.07 -10.41 17.70
C ILE A 256 -20.78 -10.22 18.52
N TYR A 257 -20.39 -8.95 18.75
CA TYR A 257 -19.11 -8.60 19.36
C TYR A 257 -19.16 -8.35 20.86
N SER A 258 -20.34 -7.98 21.41
CA SER A 258 -20.50 -7.55 22.81
C SER A 258 -20.03 -8.58 23.83
N GLY A 259 -20.11 -9.88 23.48
CA GLY A 259 -19.62 -10.98 24.31
C GLY A 259 -18.12 -11.23 24.27
N THR A 260 -17.37 -10.61 23.33
CA THR A 260 -15.94 -10.85 23.16
C THR A 260 -15.10 -10.16 24.23
N ASP A 261 -13.95 -10.73 24.54
CA ASP A 261 -12.99 -10.12 25.49
C ASP A 261 -12.54 -8.74 25.01
N ALA A 262 -12.42 -8.53 23.69
CA ALA A 262 -12.03 -7.23 23.11
C ALA A 262 -13.00 -6.12 23.49
N VAL A 263 -14.30 -6.35 23.35
CA VAL A 263 -15.33 -5.35 23.69
C VAL A 263 -15.44 -5.17 25.20
N LYS A 264 -15.47 -6.25 25.98
CA LYS A 264 -15.52 -6.19 27.45
C LYS A 264 -14.36 -5.41 28.07
N ASN A 265 -13.17 -5.52 27.48
CA ASN A 265 -11.96 -4.87 27.97
C ASN A 265 -11.63 -3.54 27.25
N GLY A 266 -12.52 -3.04 26.38
CA GLY A 266 -12.33 -1.79 25.65
C GLY A 266 -11.17 -1.81 24.64
N ARG A 267 -10.76 -3.00 24.16
CA ARG A 267 -9.63 -3.16 23.21
C ARG A 267 -10.13 -3.28 21.76
N VAL A 268 -10.90 -2.31 21.32
CA VAL A 268 -11.39 -2.17 19.95
C VAL A 268 -10.82 -0.88 19.36
N TYR A 269 -10.06 -0.98 18.29
CA TYR A 269 -9.29 0.12 17.73
C TYR A 269 -9.55 0.31 16.25
N GLY A 270 -9.62 1.57 15.80
CA GLY A 270 -9.54 1.93 14.39
C GLY A 270 -8.08 1.90 13.92
N ASN A 271 -7.82 1.32 12.77
CA ASN A 271 -6.48 1.32 12.19
C ASN A 271 -6.15 2.69 11.58
N PRO A 272 -4.95 3.25 11.78
CA PRO A 272 -4.57 4.53 11.18
C PRO A 272 -4.66 4.52 9.65
N ARG A 273 -4.99 5.69 9.09
CA ARG A 273 -5.05 5.91 7.66
C ARG A 273 -4.49 7.28 7.29
N GLY A 274 -3.48 7.26 6.44
CA GLY A 274 -2.89 8.47 5.86
C GLY A 274 -3.04 8.50 4.35
N VAL A 275 -1.93 8.68 3.63
CA VAL A 275 -1.90 8.61 2.16
C VAL A 275 -2.40 7.25 1.66
N PHE A 276 -2.22 6.22 2.47
CA PHE A 276 -2.83 4.91 2.28
C PHE A 276 -3.21 4.32 3.64
N ASN A 277 -3.98 3.22 3.65
CA ASN A 277 -4.28 2.48 4.86
C ASN A 277 -3.01 1.82 5.39
N TRP A 278 -2.65 2.06 6.66
CA TRP A 278 -1.41 1.54 7.23
C TRP A 278 -1.37 0.01 7.28
N ASP A 279 -2.52 -0.63 7.51
CA ASP A 279 -2.70 -2.09 7.58
C ASP A 279 -2.51 -2.82 6.24
N ARG A 280 -2.41 -2.07 5.12
CA ARG A 280 -2.40 -2.63 3.77
C ARG A 280 -1.04 -2.51 3.09
N TYR A 281 -1.02 -2.64 1.77
CA TYR A 281 0.15 -2.86 0.92
C TYR A 281 0.91 -1.56 0.54
N GLY A 282 0.62 -0.42 1.16
CA GLY A 282 1.26 0.85 0.87
C GLY A 282 2.59 1.06 1.61
N ALA A 283 3.25 2.19 1.37
CA ALA A 283 4.47 2.56 2.10
C ALA A 283 4.21 2.85 3.58
N ASP A 284 2.99 3.31 3.95
CA ASP A 284 2.58 3.56 5.34
C ASP A 284 2.59 2.29 6.22
N THR A 285 2.63 1.09 5.61
CA THR A 285 2.80 -0.20 6.34
C THR A 285 4.06 -0.22 7.21
N VAL A 286 5.08 0.56 6.88
CA VAL A 286 6.28 0.75 7.72
C VAL A 286 5.91 1.30 9.10
N LEU A 287 4.90 2.18 9.19
CA LEU A 287 4.38 2.76 10.43
C LEU A 287 3.43 1.79 11.15
N GLN A 288 2.68 0.96 10.39
CA GLN A 288 1.79 -0.05 10.95
C GLN A 288 2.50 -0.96 11.95
N ILE A 289 3.73 -1.36 11.64
CA ILE A 289 4.52 -2.26 12.48
C ILE A 289 4.67 -1.71 13.91
N LEU A 290 5.03 -0.42 14.03
CA LEU A 290 5.21 0.24 15.33
C LEU A 290 3.88 0.49 16.04
N TRP A 291 2.88 0.95 15.30
CA TRP A 291 1.54 1.22 15.86
C TRP A 291 0.88 -0.07 16.35
N ALA A 292 0.92 -1.13 15.56
CA ALA A 292 0.36 -2.43 15.93
C ALA A 292 1.07 -3.00 17.16
N ALA A 293 2.41 -2.92 17.21
CA ALA A 293 3.20 -3.37 18.36
C ALA A 293 2.79 -2.64 19.65
N LYS A 294 2.66 -1.30 19.59
CA LYS A 294 2.22 -0.49 20.74
C LYS A 294 0.77 -0.76 21.13
N THR A 295 -0.10 -1.08 20.17
CA THR A 295 -1.51 -1.39 20.41
C THR A 295 -1.70 -2.78 20.99
N ILE A 296 -0.96 -3.77 20.50
CA ILE A 296 -1.07 -5.19 20.90
C ILE A 296 -0.34 -5.46 22.20
N GLN A 297 0.88 -4.91 22.36
CA GLN A 297 1.78 -5.11 23.51
C GLN A 297 2.21 -3.75 24.13
N PRO A 298 1.29 -2.96 24.68
CA PRO A 298 1.55 -1.57 25.07
C PRO A 298 2.70 -1.41 26.07
N GLU A 299 2.87 -2.37 27.00
CA GLU A 299 3.93 -2.32 28.01
C GLU A 299 5.33 -2.50 27.39
N LEU A 300 5.47 -3.35 26.38
CA LEU A 300 6.74 -3.60 25.69
C LEU A 300 7.17 -2.43 24.78
N PHE A 301 6.23 -1.56 24.40
CA PHE A 301 6.45 -0.49 23.43
C PHE A 301 6.02 0.90 23.96
N ALA A 302 6.01 1.09 25.29
CA ALA A 302 5.63 2.34 25.93
C ALA A 302 6.52 3.52 25.48
N ASP A 303 7.80 3.25 25.24
CA ASP A 303 8.83 4.20 24.81
C ASP A 303 8.70 4.66 23.34
N ILE A 304 7.89 4.00 22.51
CA ILE A 304 7.75 4.35 21.09
C ILE A 304 6.88 5.62 20.95
N ASP A 305 7.45 6.64 20.37
CA ASP A 305 6.73 7.86 19.97
C ASP A 305 6.23 7.74 18.52
N ILE A 306 5.00 7.20 18.37
CA ILE A 306 4.37 7.04 17.05
C ILE A 306 4.22 8.38 16.31
N LYS A 307 4.02 9.50 17.03
CA LYS A 307 3.90 10.83 16.41
C LYS A 307 5.22 11.25 15.77
N ALA A 308 6.31 11.13 16.51
CA ALA A 308 7.63 11.47 15.98
C ALA A 308 8.01 10.60 14.77
N GLU A 309 7.81 9.28 14.85
CA GLU A 309 8.10 8.35 13.75
C GLU A 309 7.23 8.65 12.52
N THR A 310 5.94 8.95 12.70
CA THR A 310 5.05 9.32 11.59
C THR A 310 5.48 10.62 10.92
N LYS A 311 5.75 11.67 11.70
CA LYS A 311 6.21 12.96 11.15
C LYS A 311 7.52 12.82 10.39
N ALA A 312 8.47 12.06 10.93
CA ALA A 312 9.75 11.79 10.27
C ALA A 312 9.56 11.02 8.94
N PHE A 313 8.68 10.03 8.94
CA PHE A 313 8.35 9.26 7.74
C PHE A 313 7.74 10.14 6.65
N TYR A 314 6.73 10.94 6.98
CA TYR A 314 6.07 11.82 6.03
C TYR A 314 7.01 12.88 5.48
N LYS A 315 7.84 13.50 6.33
CA LYS A 315 8.86 14.45 5.90
C LYS A 315 9.84 13.81 4.91
N LYS A 316 10.36 12.62 5.23
CA LYS A 316 11.39 11.94 4.42
C LYS A 316 10.85 11.39 3.11
N PHE A 317 9.71 10.70 3.13
CA PHE A 317 9.22 9.91 1.99
C PHE A 317 8.09 10.58 1.23
N MET A 318 7.27 11.42 1.87
CA MET A 318 6.17 12.12 1.22
C MET A 318 6.49 13.60 0.94
N ASN A 319 7.69 14.08 1.37
CA ASN A 319 8.07 15.50 1.30
C ASN A 319 7.00 16.42 1.91
N TYR A 320 6.41 15.99 3.04
CA TYR A 320 5.32 16.67 3.70
C TYR A 320 5.53 16.78 5.20
N GLU A 321 5.38 17.99 5.75
CA GLU A 321 5.48 18.25 7.18
C GLU A 321 4.09 18.19 7.83
N LEU A 322 3.80 17.07 8.51
CA LEU A 322 2.56 16.90 9.25
C LEU A 322 2.50 17.81 10.47
N SER A 323 1.39 18.53 10.65
CA SER A 323 1.04 19.17 11.91
C SER A 323 0.61 18.14 12.96
N ASP A 324 0.50 18.55 14.23
CA ASP A 324 0.02 17.68 15.30
C ASP A 324 -1.47 17.31 15.12
N ALA A 325 -2.27 18.24 14.60
CA ALA A 325 -3.67 17.98 14.29
C ALA A 325 -3.82 16.93 13.20
N GLU A 326 -3.08 17.06 12.10
CA GLU A 326 -3.09 16.11 10.98
C GLU A 326 -2.63 14.71 11.39
N PHE A 327 -1.61 14.61 12.25
CA PHE A 327 -1.25 13.32 12.84
C PHE A 327 -2.43 12.71 13.61
N GLY A 328 -3.15 13.52 14.40
CA GLY A 328 -4.35 13.09 15.12
C GLY A 328 -5.44 12.58 14.16
N TYR A 329 -5.63 13.22 13.01
CA TYR A 329 -6.59 12.79 11.99
C TYR A 329 -6.20 11.44 11.35
N ILE A 330 -4.92 11.27 11.04
CA ILE A 330 -4.38 10.00 10.53
C ILE A 330 -4.65 8.84 11.50
N LEU A 331 -4.38 9.04 12.80
CA LEU A 331 -4.63 8.01 13.80
C LEU A 331 -6.09 7.58 13.90
N LYS A 332 -7.00 8.50 13.61
CA LYS A 332 -8.45 8.29 13.67
C LYS A 332 -9.06 7.85 12.33
N GLY A 333 -8.24 7.70 11.29
CA GLY A 333 -8.71 7.37 9.94
C GLY A 333 -9.52 8.48 9.27
N LEU A 334 -9.36 9.73 9.74
CA LEU A 334 -10.04 10.91 9.22
C LEU A 334 -9.31 11.51 8.01
N ASN A 335 -10.02 12.31 7.23
CA ASN A 335 -9.44 13.07 6.13
C ASN A 335 -8.58 14.26 6.64
N PRO A 336 -7.86 15.00 5.78
CA PRO A 336 -7.02 16.13 6.19
C PRO A 336 -7.77 17.32 6.81
N GLU A 337 -9.10 17.39 6.70
CA GLU A 337 -9.97 18.38 7.33
C GLU A 337 -10.51 17.90 8.69
N GLY A 338 -10.15 16.69 9.12
CA GLY A 338 -10.61 16.11 10.38
C GLY A 338 -12.05 15.60 10.35
N LYS A 339 -12.52 15.18 9.17
CA LYS A 339 -13.88 14.66 8.95
C LYS A 339 -13.86 13.20 8.58
#